data_fb90428ead9ee27ade10a69b20cd7cc9
#
_entry.id   fb90428ead9ee27ade10a69b20cd7cc9
#
_cell.length_a   1.000
_cell.length_b   1.000
_cell.length_c   1.000
_cell.angle_alpha   90.00
_cell.angle_beta   90.00
_cell.angle_gamma   90.00
#
_symmetry.space_group_name_H-M   'P 1'
#
loop_
_entity.id
_entity.type
_entity.pdbx_description
1 polymer ?
#
loop_
_entity_poly.entity_id
_entity_poly.type
_entity_poly.pdbx_seq_one_letter_code
_entity_poly.pdbx_strand_id
1 'polypeptide(L)'
;MLMAMLLRSSRILLRAVEPEDLDLMYLIENDTQLWTSGVSTVPYSRYALRQFILKSSNDIHQDKQLRLVIETTEGVAVGFVDLQDYDALHLRAEVGIVLMLEAQGKGYAQEALCLLSDYARLHLQIRILYAFVSVDNPSAISLFQKSGYQRSGQLPLWIRNHDAIVFTKVL
;
A
#
# COMPACT_ATOMS: atom_id res chain seq x y z
N MET A 1 24.28 1.68 -2.22
CA MET A 1 24.17 2.66 -1.10
C MET A 1 23.00 3.64 -1.29
N LEU A 2 22.79 4.24 -2.46
CA LEU A 2 21.68 5.19 -2.69
C LEU A 2 20.28 4.54 -2.58
N MET A 3 20.08 3.32 -3.09
CA MET A 3 18.79 2.60 -3.02
C MET A 3 18.35 2.27 -1.59
N ALA A 4 19.28 1.91 -0.72
CA ALA A 4 18.96 1.63 0.68
C ALA A 4 18.50 2.87 1.46
N MET A 5 18.77 4.07 0.96
CA MET A 5 18.32 5.34 1.57
C MET A 5 16.93 5.76 1.10
N LEU A 6 16.50 5.35 -0.11
CA LEU A 6 15.19 5.74 -0.66
C LEU A 6 14.00 5.06 0.02
N LEU A 7 14.22 3.84 0.54
CA LEU A 7 13.17 3.03 1.16
C LEU A 7 13.29 3.00 2.69
N ARG A 8 14.02 3.95 3.29
CA ARG A 8 14.25 4.01 4.73
C ARG A 8 14.14 5.42 5.27
N SER A 9 13.48 5.55 6.40
CA SER A 9 13.44 6.76 7.22
C SER A 9 14.09 6.52 8.58
N SER A 10 13.89 7.45 9.51
CA SER A 10 14.37 7.30 10.89
C SER A 10 13.61 6.25 11.70
N ARG A 11 12.37 5.91 11.31
CA ARG A 11 11.49 5.05 12.10
C ARG A 11 11.04 3.77 11.38
N ILE A 12 11.01 3.79 10.05
CA ILE A 12 10.56 2.65 9.25
C ILE A 12 11.46 2.43 8.04
N LEU A 13 11.35 1.24 7.50
CA LEU A 13 11.86 0.89 6.18
C LEU A 13 10.76 0.17 5.38
N LEU A 14 10.84 0.29 4.07
CA LEU A 14 10.06 -0.51 3.14
C LEU A 14 10.98 -1.56 2.54
N ARG A 15 10.58 -2.83 2.61
CA ARG A 15 11.34 -3.95 2.06
C ARG A 15 10.46 -4.93 1.28
N ALA A 16 11.08 -5.77 0.48
CA ALA A 16 10.37 -6.85 -0.21
C ALA A 16 9.68 -7.79 0.81
N VAL A 17 8.60 -8.42 0.36
CA VAL A 17 7.94 -9.50 1.12
C VAL A 17 8.81 -10.75 1.05
N GLU A 18 9.06 -11.35 2.20
CA GLU A 18 9.80 -12.60 2.37
C GLU A 18 8.85 -13.73 2.81
N PRO A 19 9.23 -15.00 2.64
CA PRO A 19 8.41 -16.14 3.09
C PRO A 19 8.02 -16.07 4.58
N GLU A 20 8.86 -15.45 5.40
CA GLU A 20 8.66 -15.27 6.84
C GLU A 20 7.51 -14.31 7.16
N ASP A 21 7.12 -13.45 6.21
CA ASP A 21 6.01 -12.51 6.38
C ASP A 21 4.63 -13.16 6.18
N LEU A 22 4.57 -14.46 5.90
CA LEU A 22 3.32 -15.20 5.68
C LEU A 22 2.35 -15.05 6.85
N ASP A 23 2.85 -15.07 8.08
CA ASP A 23 2.00 -14.95 9.27
C ASP A 23 1.40 -13.55 9.40
N LEU A 24 2.20 -12.50 9.17
CA LEU A 24 1.70 -11.13 9.13
C LEU A 24 0.66 -10.96 8.02
N MET A 25 0.94 -11.47 6.83
CA MET A 25 0.00 -11.40 5.71
C MET A 25 -1.30 -12.13 6.03
N TYR A 26 -1.23 -13.32 6.64
CA TYR A 26 -2.41 -14.08 7.05
C TYR A 26 -3.26 -13.34 8.09
N LEU A 27 -2.62 -12.69 9.06
CA LEU A 27 -3.32 -11.91 10.08
C LEU A 27 -4.03 -10.70 9.47
N ILE A 28 -3.34 -9.91 8.65
CA ILE A 28 -3.90 -8.69 8.04
C ILE A 28 -5.01 -9.02 7.05
N GLU A 29 -4.79 -9.98 6.14
CA GLU A 29 -5.76 -10.31 5.09
C GLU A 29 -7.04 -10.98 5.63
N ASN A 30 -6.97 -11.58 6.83
CA ASN A 30 -8.11 -12.22 7.48
C ASN A 30 -8.71 -11.42 8.65
N ASP A 31 -8.18 -10.24 8.96
CA ASP A 31 -8.76 -9.37 9.97
C ASP A 31 -10.02 -8.68 9.41
N THR A 32 -11.19 -9.12 9.91
CA THR A 32 -12.47 -8.58 9.48
C THR A 32 -12.66 -7.09 9.80
N GLN A 33 -11.94 -6.55 10.76
CA GLN A 33 -11.97 -5.12 11.07
C GLN A 33 -11.27 -4.30 9.97
N LEU A 34 -10.26 -4.87 9.33
CA LEU A 34 -9.55 -4.26 8.21
C LEU A 34 -10.31 -4.42 6.87
N TRP A 35 -11.21 -5.41 6.76
CA TRP A 35 -11.99 -5.64 5.54
C TRP A 35 -12.92 -4.49 5.16
N THR A 36 -13.35 -3.69 6.12
CA THR A 36 -14.21 -2.52 5.86
C THR A 36 -13.53 -1.48 4.98
N SER A 37 -12.22 -1.40 5.05
CA SER A 37 -11.39 -0.47 4.26
C SER A 37 -10.69 -1.12 3.08
N GLY A 38 -10.73 -2.44 2.96
CA GLY A 38 -9.99 -3.21 1.98
C GLY A 38 -10.85 -3.88 0.92
N VAL A 39 -10.18 -4.52 -0.01
CA VAL A 39 -10.78 -5.22 -1.16
C VAL A 39 -11.17 -6.66 -0.82
N SER A 40 -10.63 -7.20 0.27
CA SER A 40 -10.86 -8.60 0.66
C SER A 40 -12.31 -8.82 1.07
N THR A 41 -12.91 -9.89 0.54
CA THR A 41 -14.30 -10.27 0.81
C THR A 41 -14.42 -11.69 1.32
N VAL A 42 -13.33 -12.44 1.27
CA VAL A 42 -13.26 -13.85 1.66
C VAL A 42 -11.97 -14.11 2.43
N PRO A 43 -11.99 -15.08 3.36
CA PRO A 43 -10.78 -15.44 4.06
C PRO A 43 -9.75 -16.09 3.11
N TYR A 44 -8.49 -15.73 3.28
CA TYR A 44 -7.39 -16.36 2.56
C TYR A 44 -6.78 -17.51 3.35
N SER A 45 -6.50 -18.63 2.67
CA SER A 45 -5.73 -19.70 3.27
C SER A 45 -4.23 -19.35 3.27
N ARG A 46 -3.48 -19.90 4.23
CA ARG A 46 -2.01 -19.80 4.25
C ARG A 46 -1.38 -20.34 2.96
N TYR A 47 -2.00 -21.35 2.36
CA TYR A 47 -1.55 -21.90 1.08
C TYR A 47 -1.65 -20.86 -0.05
N ALA A 48 -2.80 -20.17 -0.17
CA ALA A 48 -3.01 -19.15 -1.20
C ALA A 48 -2.02 -17.98 -1.02
N LEU A 49 -1.82 -17.52 0.21
CA LEU A 49 -0.87 -16.43 0.51
C LEU A 49 0.58 -16.85 0.25
N ARG A 50 0.95 -18.08 0.61
CA ARG A 50 2.27 -18.62 0.27
C ARG A 50 2.50 -18.67 -1.24
N GLN A 51 1.50 -19.10 -2.01
CA GLN A 51 1.59 -19.12 -3.48
C GLN A 51 1.73 -17.70 -4.04
N PHE A 52 1.06 -16.70 -3.46
CA PHE A 52 1.23 -15.30 -3.83
C PHE A 52 2.68 -14.85 -3.63
N ILE A 53 3.27 -15.11 -2.45
CA ILE A 53 4.67 -14.77 -2.16
C ILE A 53 5.62 -15.46 -3.15
N LEU A 54 5.46 -16.77 -3.36
CA LEU A 54 6.36 -17.55 -4.21
C LEU A 54 6.26 -17.21 -5.71
N LYS A 55 5.12 -16.70 -6.16
CA LYS A 55 4.90 -16.34 -7.58
C LYS A 55 5.27 -14.89 -7.88
N SER A 56 5.50 -14.07 -6.87
CA SER A 56 5.97 -12.70 -7.08
C SER A 56 7.33 -12.72 -7.74
N SER A 57 7.45 -12.05 -8.89
CA SER A 57 8.74 -11.86 -9.55
C SER A 57 9.52 -10.69 -8.94
N ASN A 58 8.89 -9.87 -8.08
CA ASN A 58 9.38 -8.58 -7.61
C ASN A 58 9.73 -7.60 -8.76
N ASP A 59 9.14 -7.82 -9.93
CA ASP A 59 9.25 -6.94 -11.09
C ASP A 59 7.88 -6.32 -11.39
N ILE A 60 7.74 -5.03 -11.10
CA ILE A 60 6.49 -4.30 -11.31
C ILE A 60 6.06 -4.28 -12.78
N HIS A 61 6.99 -4.39 -13.75
CA HIS A 61 6.65 -4.44 -15.16
C HIS A 61 6.01 -5.78 -15.55
N GLN A 62 6.44 -6.86 -14.92
CA GLN A 62 5.89 -8.20 -15.13
C GLN A 62 4.62 -8.42 -14.33
N ASP A 63 4.66 -8.15 -13.03
CA ASP A 63 3.56 -8.46 -12.10
C ASP A 63 2.44 -7.41 -12.14
N LYS A 64 2.70 -6.22 -12.72
CA LYS A 64 1.83 -5.03 -12.67
C LYS A 64 1.49 -4.57 -11.26
N GLN A 65 2.21 -5.08 -10.29
CA GLN A 65 2.07 -4.76 -8.87
C GLN A 65 3.41 -4.90 -8.14
N LEU A 66 3.51 -4.22 -7.00
CA LEU A 66 4.62 -4.33 -6.08
C LEU A 66 4.06 -4.22 -4.67
N ARG A 67 4.29 -5.23 -3.83
CA ARG A 67 3.96 -5.18 -2.40
C ARG A 67 5.23 -5.06 -1.58
N LEU A 68 5.27 -4.10 -0.68
CA LEU A 68 6.37 -3.88 0.26
C LEU A 68 5.87 -4.01 1.70
N VAL A 69 6.70 -4.62 2.54
CA VAL A 69 6.48 -4.66 3.99
C VAL A 69 6.88 -3.32 4.59
N ILE A 70 6.05 -2.79 5.46
CA ILE A 70 6.41 -1.67 6.34
C ILE A 70 6.98 -2.27 7.62
N GLU A 71 8.27 -2.07 7.85
CA GLU A 71 8.98 -2.59 9.01
C GLU A 71 9.55 -1.43 9.83
N THR A 72 9.43 -1.49 11.15
CA THR A 72 10.06 -0.50 12.02
C THR A 72 11.58 -0.68 12.05
N THR A 73 12.32 0.35 12.43
CA THR A 73 13.79 0.26 12.60
C THR A 73 14.23 -0.71 13.69
N GLU A 74 13.28 -1.18 14.50
CA GLU A 74 13.46 -2.21 15.54
C GLU A 74 13.25 -3.63 14.99
N GLY A 75 12.95 -3.77 13.67
CA GLY A 75 12.76 -5.07 13.02
C GLY A 75 11.34 -5.65 13.18
N VAL A 76 10.34 -4.81 13.46
CA VAL A 76 8.95 -5.26 13.60
C VAL A 76 8.18 -4.91 12.32
N ALA A 77 7.71 -5.92 11.61
CA ALA A 77 6.82 -5.72 10.46
C ALA A 77 5.41 -5.34 10.95
N VAL A 78 4.88 -4.22 10.46
CA VAL A 78 3.65 -3.60 10.97
C VAL A 78 2.55 -3.45 9.93
N GLY A 79 2.82 -3.77 8.66
CA GLY A 79 1.84 -3.66 7.59
C GLY A 79 2.44 -3.77 6.21
N PHE A 80 1.64 -3.41 5.22
CA PHE A 80 2.02 -3.43 3.81
C PHE A 80 1.67 -2.11 3.12
N VAL A 81 2.46 -1.77 2.11
CA VAL A 81 2.14 -0.71 1.15
C VAL A 81 2.33 -1.27 -0.25
N ASP A 82 1.37 -0.98 -1.13
CA ASP A 82 1.27 -1.58 -2.44
C ASP A 82 1.30 -0.52 -3.55
N LEU A 83 1.91 -0.88 -4.68
CA LEU A 83 1.58 -0.33 -5.99
C LEU A 83 0.84 -1.41 -6.76
N GLN A 84 -0.34 -1.07 -7.29
CA GLN A 84 -1.20 -1.98 -8.05
C GLN A 84 -1.56 -1.34 -9.38
N ASP A 85 -2.07 -2.13 -10.32
CA ASP A 85 -2.52 -1.69 -11.64
C ASP A 85 -1.50 -0.76 -12.34
N TYR A 86 -0.21 -1.14 -12.24
CA TYR A 86 0.85 -0.38 -12.87
C TYR A 86 0.67 -0.31 -14.37
N ASP A 87 0.50 0.91 -14.86
CA ASP A 87 0.38 1.24 -16.27
C ASP A 87 1.67 1.87 -16.77
N ALA A 88 2.49 1.08 -17.47
CA ALA A 88 3.78 1.53 -17.98
C ALA A 88 3.64 2.55 -19.13
N LEU A 89 2.51 2.55 -19.86
CA LEU A 89 2.27 3.51 -20.93
C LEU A 89 1.95 4.90 -20.39
N HIS A 90 1.11 4.95 -19.34
CA HIS A 90 0.69 6.21 -18.73
C HIS A 90 1.48 6.56 -17.46
N LEU A 91 2.45 5.74 -17.07
CA LEU A 91 3.36 5.94 -15.94
C LEU A 91 2.60 6.23 -14.63
N ARG A 92 1.58 5.41 -14.35
CA ARG A 92 0.72 5.55 -13.16
C ARG A 92 0.55 4.22 -12.44
N ALA A 93 0.23 4.29 -11.15
CA ALA A 93 -0.10 3.13 -10.33
C ALA A 93 -1.10 3.48 -9.23
N GLU A 94 -1.94 2.52 -8.85
CA GLU A 94 -2.79 2.62 -7.68
C GLU A 94 -1.97 2.33 -6.43
N VAL A 95 -2.26 3.07 -5.35
CA VAL A 95 -1.62 2.89 -4.05
C VAL A 95 -2.61 2.26 -3.08
N GLY A 96 -2.20 1.13 -2.49
CA GLY A 96 -2.84 0.53 -1.33
C GLY A 96 -1.95 0.62 -0.10
N ILE A 97 -2.55 0.73 1.08
CA ILE A 97 -1.80 0.70 2.35
C ILE A 97 -2.67 0.11 3.45
N VAL A 98 -2.06 -0.76 4.25
CA VAL A 98 -2.70 -1.35 5.41
C VAL A 98 -1.69 -1.50 6.56
N LEU A 99 -2.10 -1.16 7.76
CA LEU A 99 -1.34 -1.38 8.99
C LEU A 99 -2.16 -2.26 9.95
N MET A 100 -1.45 -3.08 10.71
CA MET A 100 -2.03 -3.71 11.90
C MET A 100 -2.65 -2.64 12.81
N LEU A 101 -3.74 -2.98 13.50
CA LEU A 101 -4.48 -2.02 14.35
C LEU A 101 -3.58 -1.35 15.39
N GLU A 102 -2.67 -2.12 16.00
CA GLU A 102 -1.75 -1.64 17.04
C GLU A 102 -0.69 -0.66 16.49
N ALA A 103 -0.47 -0.66 15.18
CA ALA A 103 0.49 0.22 14.51
C ALA A 103 -0.16 1.51 13.97
N GLN A 104 -1.48 1.59 13.96
CA GLN A 104 -2.20 2.76 13.49
C GLN A 104 -2.04 3.95 14.44
N GLY A 105 -2.26 5.17 13.93
CA GLY A 105 -2.17 6.39 14.72
C GLY A 105 -0.74 6.86 15.06
N LYS A 106 0.29 6.06 14.72
CA LYS A 106 1.70 6.37 15.05
C LYS A 106 2.44 7.14 13.93
N GLY A 107 1.77 7.42 12.81
CA GLY A 107 2.35 8.13 11.68
C GLY A 107 3.10 7.25 10.67
N TYR A 108 3.22 5.95 10.90
CA TYR A 108 3.93 5.02 9.99
C TYR A 108 3.36 4.99 8.58
N ALA A 109 2.02 5.06 8.44
CA ALA A 109 1.38 5.05 7.13
C ALA A 109 1.75 6.29 6.30
N GLN A 110 1.77 7.47 6.90
CA GLN A 110 2.15 8.70 6.20
C GLN A 110 3.62 8.65 5.75
N GLU A 111 4.48 8.16 6.61
CA GLU A 111 5.91 7.99 6.33
C GLU A 111 6.14 6.96 5.22
N ALA A 112 5.42 5.83 5.24
CA ALA A 112 5.46 4.81 4.19
C ALA A 112 5.01 5.36 2.83
N LEU A 113 3.92 6.15 2.78
CA LEU A 113 3.45 6.80 1.56
C LEU A 113 4.46 7.82 1.01
N CYS A 114 5.20 8.51 1.89
CA CYS A 114 6.26 9.42 1.48
C CYS A 114 7.42 8.67 0.83
N LEU A 115 7.94 7.63 1.50
CA LEU A 115 9.01 6.78 0.96
C LEU A 115 8.63 6.11 -0.35
N LEU A 116 7.40 5.57 -0.43
CA LEU A 116 6.88 4.96 -1.65
C LEU A 116 6.80 5.97 -2.80
N SER A 117 6.36 7.20 -2.53
CA SER A 117 6.27 8.28 -3.54
C SER A 117 7.64 8.62 -4.11
N ASP A 118 8.66 8.75 -3.25
CA ASP A 118 10.03 9.04 -3.68
C ASP A 118 10.62 7.87 -4.47
N TYR A 119 10.41 6.65 -4.03
CA TYR A 119 10.84 5.46 -4.74
C TYR A 119 10.16 5.33 -6.12
N ALA A 120 8.83 5.53 -6.16
CA ALA A 120 8.05 5.48 -7.39
C ALA A 120 8.55 6.52 -8.41
N ARG A 121 8.81 7.74 -7.96
CA ARG A 121 9.30 8.83 -8.82
C ARG A 121 10.73 8.60 -9.30
N LEU A 122 11.65 8.33 -8.37
CA LEU A 122 13.09 8.35 -8.64
C LEU A 122 13.59 7.05 -9.28
N HIS A 123 12.96 5.93 -8.96
CA HIS A 123 13.44 4.61 -9.39
C HIS A 123 12.52 3.95 -10.42
N LEU A 124 11.21 3.98 -10.20
CA LEU A 124 10.24 3.39 -11.12
C LEU A 124 9.78 4.35 -12.22
N GLN A 125 10.15 5.64 -12.15
CA GLN A 125 9.76 6.68 -13.09
C GLN A 125 8.24 6.85 -13.25
N ILE A 126 7.50 6.48 -12.22
CA ILE A 126 6.05 6.71 -12.14
C ILE A 126 5.82 8.20 -11.99
N ARG A 127 4.80 8.72 -12.67
CA ARG A 127 4.44 10.15 -12.65
C ARG A 127 3.20 10.44 -11.85
N ILE A 128 2.29 9.48 -11.75
CA ILE A 128 1.01 9.65 -11.06
C ILE A 128 0.78 8.46 -10.15
N LEU A 129 0.53 8.76 -8.87
CA LEU A 129 -0.04 7.81 -7.93
C LEU A 129 -1.51 8.17 -7.69
N TYR A 130 -2.37 7.17 -7.62
CA TYR A 130 -3.78 7.38 -7.30
C TYR A 130 -4.27 6.36 -6.29
N ALA A 131 -5.37 6.67 -5.63
CA ALA A 131 -6.01 5.77 -4.68
C ALA A 131 -7.52 5.98 -4.67
N PHE A 132 -8.26 4.91 -4.42
CA PHE A 132 -9.70 4.96 -4.17
C PHE A 132 -9.95 4.80 -2.67
N VAL A 133 -10.61 5.77 -2.08
CA VAL A 133 -10.87 5.79 -0.64
C VAL A 133 -12.37 5.93 -0.40
N SER A 134 -12.96 5.02 0.37
CA SER A 134 -14.37 5.13 0.75
C SER A 134 -14.64 6.46 1.46
N VAL A 135 -15.77 7.11 1.12
CA VAL A 135 -16.23 8.33 1.80
C VAL A 135 -16.43 8.13 3.30
N ASP A 136 -16.66 6.88 3.73
CA ASP A 136 -16.87 6.51 5.12
C ASP A 136 -15.57 6.13 5.86
N ASN A 137 -14.39 6.36 5.23
CA ASN A 137 -13.09 6.12 5.86
C ASN A 137 -12.34 7.45 6.12
N PRO A 138 -12.72 8.21 7.16
CA PRO A 138 -12.11 9.51 7.46
C PRO A 138 -10.62 9.41 7.78
N SER A 139 -10.18 8.28 8.33
CA SER A 139 -8.75 8.05 8.64
C SER A 139 -7.91 7.98 7.38
N ALA A 140 -8.36 7.22 6.36
CA ALA A 140 -7.67 7.13 5.08
C ALA A 140 -7.75 8.47 4.31
N ILE A 141 -8.91 9.15 4.32
CA ILE A 141 -9.06 10.48 3.71
C ILE A 141 -8.01 11.44 4.28
N SER A 142 -7.91 11.54 5.61
CA SER A 142 -6.93 12.38 6.29
C SER A 142 -5.49 11.97 5.95
N LEU A 143 -5.21 10.66 5.90
CA LEU A 143 -3.89 10.12 5.58
C LEU A 143 -3.45 10.56 4.18
N PHE A 144 -4.27 10.33 3.15
CA PHE A 144 -3.93 10.68 1.77
C PHE A 144 -3.76 12.19 1.59
N GLN A 145 -4.64 13.01 2.18
CA GLN A 145 -4.51 14.46 2.16
C GLN A 145 -3.20 14.94 2.78
N LYS A 146 -2.85 14.44 3.97
CA LYS A 146 -1.59 14.78 4.66
C LYS A 146 -0.35 14.28 3.93
N SER A 147 -0.50 13.24 3.10
CA SER A 147 0.57 12.68 2.27
C SER A 147 0.72 13.39 0.92
N GLY A 148 0.00 14.51 0.71
CA GLY A 148 0.12 15.35 -0.47
C GLY A 148 -0.74 14.90 -1.68
N TYR A 149 -1.70 13.98 -1.46
CA TYR A 149 -2.66 13.61 -2.49
C TYR A 149 -3.80 14.64 -2.54
N GLN A 150 -4.28 14.91 -3.74
CA GLN A 150 -5.40 15.82 -3.99
C GLN A 150 -6.65 15.04 -4.36
N ARG A 151 -7.79 15.48 -3.88
CA ARG A 151 -9.08 14.92 -4.29
C ARG A 151 -9.34 15.32 -5.74
N SER A 152 -9.42 14.35 -6.63
CA SER A 152 -9.57 14.55 -8.07
C SER A 152 -10.94 14.16 -8.61
N GLY A 153 -11.74 13.47 -7.81
CA GLY A 153 -13.08 13.06 -8.20
C GLY A 153 -13.79 12.21 -7.15
N GLN A 154 -14.98 11.77 -7.49
CA GLN A 154 -15.78 10.84 -6.71
C GLN A 154 -16.51 9.90 -7.65
N LEU A 155 -16.50 8.61 -7.33
CA LEU A 155 -17.18 7.57 -8.08
C LEU A 155 -18.31 6.99 -7.23
N PRO A 156 -19.54 7.05 -7.71
CA PRO A 156 -20.70 6.56 -6.94
C PRO A 156 -20.66 5.04 -6.83
N LEU A 157 -20.99 4.54 -5.64
CA LEU A 157 -21.14 3.09 -5.32
C LEU A 157 -19.94 2.23 -5.70
N TRP A 158 -18.74 2.80 -5.71
CA TRP A 158 -17.52 2.15 -6.19
C TRP A 158 -16.94 1.13 -5.22
N ILE A 159 -17.09 1.38 -3.90
CA ILE A 159 -16.59 0.50 -2.85
C ILE A 159 -17.76 -0.03 -2.04
N ARG A 160 -18.18 -1.28 -2.27
CA ARG A 160 -19.21 -1.98 -1.47
C ARG A 160 -20.47 -1.11 -1.19
N ASN A 161 -21.09 -0.56 -2.19
CA ASN A 161 -22.25 0.33 -2.07
C ASN A 161 -21.94 1.70 -1.42
N HIS A 162 -20.69 2.06 -1.25
CA HIS A 162 -20.24 3.38 -0.82
C HIS A 162 -19.53 4.09 -1.96
N ASP A 163 -19.66 5.40 -1.99
CA ASP A 163 -18.91 6.22 -2.92
C ASP A 163 -17.41 6.17 -2.60
N ALA A 164 -16.58 6.23 -3.63
CA ALA A 164 -15.14 6.36 -3.49
C ALA A 164 -14.68 7.76 -3.88
N ILE A 165 -13.83 8.35 -3.07
CA ILE A 165 -13.05 9.52 -3.43
C ILE A 165 -11.84 9.04 -4.22
N VAL A 166 -11.58 9.66 -5.38
CA VAL A 166 -10.36 9.47 -6.14
C VAL A 166 -9.34 10.47 -5.66
N PHE A 167 -8.27 9.99 -5.08
CA PHE A 167 -7.10 10.78 -4.73
C PHE A 167 -6.02 10.61 -5.79
N THR A 168 -5.35 11.68 -6.17
CA THR A 168 -4.19 11.64 -7.08
C THR A 168 -3.03 12.45 -6.54
N LYS A 169 -1.81 12.00 -6.86
CA LYS A 169 -0.57 12.71 -6.56
C LYS A 169 0.31 12.69 -7.79
N VAL A 170 0.64 13.86 -8.31
CA VAL A 170 1.66 14.04 -9.35
C VAL A 170 3.02 14.04 -8.65
N LEU A 171 3.96 13.20 -9.14
CA LEU A 171 5.28 12.97 -8.55
C LEU A 171 6.36 13.82 -9.21
#